data_c0ed3f6acca568d54c49d5a19c22256d
#
_entry.id   c0ed3f6acca568d54c49d5a19c22256d
#
_cell.length_a   1.000
_cell.length_b   1.000
_cell.length_c   1.000
_cell.angle_alpha   90.00
_cell.angle_beta   90.00
_cell.angle_gamma   90.00
#
_symmetry.space_group_name_H-M   'P 1'
#
loop_
_entity.id
_entity.type
_entity.pdbx_description
1 polymer ?
#
loop_
_entity_poly.entity_id
_entity_poly.type
_entity_poly.pdbx_seq_one_letter_code
_entity_poly.pdbx_strand_id
1 'polypeptide(L)'
;MLGLDIAEGTFVVADFEAGIGTLTRLGDTKVDAVVVVTDPTVKSLEVASRAAAIAQEHTSGPLVIVANRVLDDADREAVERTLSGRTVVLVPEDDAIPSADRADSAPLDASPDSPAVLALSGLASLLVSH
;
A
#
# COMPACT_ATOMS: atom_id res chain seq x y z
N MET A 1 -15.36 6.58 -13.40
CA MET A 1 -14.19 5.85 -13.80
C MET A 1 -14.48 4.38 -14.06
N LEU A 2 -14.81 3.64 -13.07
CA LEU A 2 -14.93 2.20 -13.26
C LEU A 2 -16.20 1.76 -13.93
N GLY A 3 -17.27 2.51 -13.81
CA GLY A 3 -18.55 2.19 -14.47
C GLY A 3 -19.05 0.77 -14.18
N LEU A 4 -18.60 0.20 -13.07
CA LEU A 4 -18.90 -1.18 -12.70
C LEU A 4 -20.12 -1.25 -11.81
N ASP A 5 -21.03 -2.15 -12.14
CA ASP A 5 -22.10 -2.53 -11.24
C ASP A 5 -21.52 -3.53 -10.24
N ILE A 6 -21.31 -3.06 -9.01
CA ILE A 6 -20.68 -3.87 -7.97
C ILE A 6 -21.73 -4.27 -6.96
N ALA A 7 -21.84 -5.58 -6.72
CA ALA A 7 -22.73 -6.10 -5.71
C ALA A 7 -22.30 -5.60 -4.31
N GLU A 8 -23.26 -5.27 -3.47
CA GLU A 8 -23.01 -4.85 -2.10
C GLU A 8 -22.20 -5.92 -1.36
N GLY A 9 -21.21 -5.49 -0.57
CA GLY A 9 -20.30 -6.39 0.14
C GLY A 9 -19.13 -6.89 -0.69
N THR A 10 -19.01 -6.44 -1.94
CA THR A 10 -17.92 -6.81 -2.83
C THR A 10 -16.79 -5.78 -2.74
N PHE A 11 -15.54 -6.26 -2.78
CA PHE A 11 -14.37 -5.41 -2.85
C PHE A 11 -13.79 -5.42 -4.26
N VAL A 12 -13.42 -4.25 -4.74
CA VAL A 12 -12.70 -4.12 -6.03
C VAL A 12 -11.38 -3.44 -5.74
N VAL A 13 -10.29 -4.10 -6.14
CA VAL A 13 -8.95 -3.55 -6.05
C VAL A 13 -8.51 -3.17 -7.46
N ALA A 14 -8.25 -1.89 -7.65
CA ALA A 14 -7.70 -1.38 -8.91
C ALA A 14 -6.21 -1.16 -8.72
N ASP A 15 -5.40 -1.89 -9.48
CA ASP A 15 -3.95 -1.79 -9.42
C ASP A 15 -3.49 -0.83 -10.52
N PHE A 16 -2.93 0.30 -10.11
CA PHE A 16 -2.42 1.29 -11.04
C PHE A 16 -0.89 1.24 -11.06
N GLU A 17 -0.32 1.34 -12.25
CA GLU A 17 1.12 1.45 -12.37
C GLU A 17 1.63 2.70 -11.65
N ALA A 18 2.84 2.58 -11.10
CA ALA A 18 3.47 3.66 -10.38
C ALA A 18 3.56 4.92 -11.23
N GLY A 19 3.16 6.02 -10.65
CA GLY A 19 3.32 7.33 -11.27
C GLY A 19 2.19 8.27 -10.93
N ILE A 20 2.60 9.51 -10.68
CA ILE A 20 1.67 10.61 -10.36
C ILE A 20 0.71 10.85 -11.52
N GLY A 21 1.17 10.64 -12.75
CA GLY A 21 0.33 10.80 -13.94
C GLY A 21 -0.92 9.95 -13.94
N THR A 22 -0.86 8.74 -13.40
CA THR A 22 -2.03 7.86 -13.29
C THR A 22 -3.06 8.46 -12.33
N LEU A 23 -2.62 8.99 -11.21
CA LEU A 23 -3.51 9.64 -10.24
C LEU A 23 -4.19 10.87 -10.82
N THR A 24 -3.46 11.68 -11.57
CA THR A 24 -4.02 12.89 -12.17
C THR A 24 -5.07 12.57 -13.24
N ARG A 25 -5.01 11.38 -13.85
CA ARG A 25 -6.01 10.94 -14.83
C ARG A 25 -7.34 10.54 -14.20
N LEU A 26 -7.39 10.35 -12.90
CA LEU A 26 -8.65 10.02 -12.22
C LEU A 26 -9.66 11.17 -12.29
N GLY A 27 -9.19 12.41 -12.48
CA GLY A 27 -10.08 13.57 -12.56
C GLY A 27 -10.89 13.73 -11.27
N ASP A 28 -12.21 13.75 -11.41
CA ASP A 28 -13.14 13.88 -10.27
C ASP A 28 -13.54 12.53 -9.66
N THR A 29 -12.96 11.44 -10.13
CA THR A 29 -13.29 10.11 -9.63
C THR A 29 -12.87 9.96 -8.17
N LYS A 30 -13.78 9.42 -7.36
CA LYS A 30 -13.52 9.10 -5.96
C LYS A 30 -13.46 7.60 -5.75
N VAL A 31 -12.59 7.17 -4.85
CA VAL A 31 -12.48 5.78 -4.43
C VAL A 31 -12.63 5.70 -2.92
N ASP A 32 -12.97 4.54 -2.40
CA ASP A 32 -13.24 4.36 -0.97
C ASP A 32 -11.97 4.37 -0.12
N ALA A 33 -10.86 3.90 -0.67
CA ALA A 33 -9.57 3.89 0.00
C ALA A 33 -8.45 3.93 -1.03
N VAL A 34 -7.30 4.46 -0.63
CA VAL A 34 -6.09 4.47 -1.45
C VAL A 34 -4.94 3.88 -0.67
N VAL A 35 -4.19 3.00 -1.32
CA VAL A 35 -2.93 2.48 -0.79
C VAL A 35 -1.81 2.91 -1.72
N VAL A 36 -0.81 3.58 -1.17
CA VAL A 36 0.40 3.98 -1.89
C VAL A 36 1.53 3.07 -1.44
N VAL A 37 2.13 2.35 -2.36
CA VAL A 37 3.23 1.41 -2.02
C VAL A 37 4.56 2.04 -2.40
N THR A 38 5.52 1.99 -1.51
CA THR A 38 6.85 2.55 -1.71
C THR A 38 7.93 1.64 -1.13
N ASP A 39 9.14 1.74 -1.68
CA ASP A 39 10.34 1.22 -1.04
C ASP A 39 10.87 2.25 -0.03
N PRO A 40 11.75 1.85 0.90
CA PRO A 40 12.25 2.77 1.93
C PRO A 40 13.40 3.66 1.47
N THR A 41 13.67 3.78 0.18
CA THR A 41 14.68 4.70 -0.33
C THR A 41 14.18 6.14 -0.29
N VAL A 42 15.06 7.09 -0.06
CA VAL A 42 14.69 8.51 0.04
C VAL A 42 13.91 8.97 -1.20
N LYS A 43 14.38 8.60 -2.37
CA LYS A 43 13.75 9.00 -3.63
C LYS A 43 12.34 8.44 -3.78
N SER A 44 12.16 7.15 -3.46
CA SER A 44 10.85 6.51 -3.50
C SER A 44 9.90 7.11 -2.47
N LEU A 45 10.39 7.41 -1.28
CA LEU A 45 9.60 8.03 -0.23
C LEU A 45 9.13 9.42 -0.60
N GLU A 46 9.96 10.21 -1.27
CA GLU A 46 9.57 11.54 -1.75
C GLU A 46 8.46 11.44 -2.80
N VAL A 47 8.57 10.48 -3.72
CA VAL A 47 7.53 10.24 -4.73
C VAL A 47 6.23 9.79 -4.04
N ALA A 48 6.33 8.90 -3.06
CA ALA A 48 5.16 8.43 -2.31
C ALA A 48 4.46 9.56 -1.57
N SER A 49 5.24 10.48 -0.98
CA SER A 49 4.68 11.64 -0.29
C SER A 49 3.87 12.53 -1.25
N ARG A 50 4.39 12.78 -2.44
CA ARG A 50 3.66 13.56 -3.46
C ARG A 50 2.43 12.81 -3.96
N ALA A 51 2.56 11.51 -4.19
CA ALA A 51 1.44 10.68 -4.64
C ALA A 51 0.31 10.68 -3.60
N ALA A 52 0.66 10.59 -2.31
CA ALA A 52 -0.32 10.64 -1.24
C ALA A 52 -1.07 11.97 -1.19
N ALA A 53 -0.36 13.08 -1.39
CA ALA A 53 -0.97 14.41 -1.42
C ALA A 53 -2.00 14.53 -2.55
N ILE A 54 -1.70 13.98 -3.72
CA ILE A 54 -2.63 13.95 -4.85
C ILE A 54 -3.80 13.00 -4.56
N ALA A 55 -3.49 11.81 -4.06
CA ALA A 55 -4.48 10.76 -3.82
C ALA A 55 -5.54 11.17 -2.80
N GLN A 56 -5.20 12.01 -1.83
CA GLN A 56 -6.18 12.41 -0.83
C GLN A 56 -7.30 13.29 -1.40
N GLU A 57 -7.14 13.82 -2.60
CA GLU A 57 -8.20 14.51 -3.32
C GLU A 57 -9.22 13.55 -3.94
N HIS A 58 -8.88 12.25 -4.02
CA HIS A 58 -9.69 11.22 -4.64
C HIS A 58 -10.34 10.26 -3.65
N THR A 59 -10.15 10.48 -2.36
CA THR A 59 -10.79 9.65 -1.34
C THR A 59 -11.09 10.46 -0.09
N SER A 60 -12.22 10.18 0.54
CA SER A 60 -12.54 10.63 1.89
C SER A 60 -12.32 9.51 2.91
N GLY A 61 -12.00 8.32 2.45
CA GLY A 61 -11.72 7.15 3.28
C GLY A 61 -10.24 7.02 3.61
N PRO A 62 -9.82 5.82 3.98
CA PRO A 62 -8.42 5.59 4.36
C PRO A 62 -7.44 5.89 3.23
N LEU A 63 -6.36 6.56 3.58
CA LEU A 63 -5.19 6.75 2.71
C LEU A 63 -4.00 6.22 3.49
N VAL A 64 -3.46 5.09 3.07
CA VAL A 64 -2.39 4.40 3.76
C VAL A 64 -1.17 4.29 2.84
N ILE A 65 0.00 4.62 3.37
CA ILE A 65 1.25 4.38 2.66
C ILE A 65 1.86 3.10 3.20
N VAL A 66 2.21 2.19 2.32
CA VAL A 66 2.89 0.94 2.67
C VAL A 66 4.36 1.08 2.30
N ALA A 67 5.22 1.12 3.30
CA ALA A 67 6.66 1.07 3.09
C ALA A 67 7.08 -0.40 3.06
N ASN A 68 7.38 -0.90 1.88
CA ASN A 68 7.68 -2.30 1.64
C ASN A 68 9.17 -2.57 1.74
N ARG A 69 9.53 -3.78 2.12
CA ARG A 69 10.91 -4.25 2.20
C ARG A 69 11.79 -3.42 3.13
N VAL A 70 11.24 -3.06 4.27
CA VAL A 70 11.97 -2.36 5.32
C VAL A 70 12.96 -3.33 5.95
N LEU A 71 14.26 -3.04 5.85
CA LEU A 71 15.32 -3.95 6.24
C LEU A 71 15.83 -3.70 7.67
N ASP A 72 16.02 -2.44 8.03
CA ASP A 72 16.70 -2.07 9.28
C ASP A 72 16.15 -0.77 9.87
N ASP A 73 16.76 -0.34 10.98
CA ASP A 73 16.34 0.87 11.67
C ASP A 73 16.57 2.13 10.83
N ALA A 74 17.61 2.14 9.99
CA ALA A 74 17.87 3.28 9.11
C ALA A 74 16.73 3.46 8.10
N ASP A 75 16.23 2.36 7.54
CA ASP A 75 15.06 2.40 6.65
C ASP A 75 13.83 2.91 7.41
N ARG A 76 13.61 2.42 8.61
CA ARG A 76 12.48 2.83 9.44
C ARG A 76 12.52 4.31 9.74
N GLU A 77 13.68 4.82 10.13
CA GLU A 77 13.86 6.24 10.42
C GLU A 77 13.62 7.11 9.18
N ALA A 78 14.08 6.67 8.00
CA ALA A 78 13.86 7.38 6.76
C ALA A 78 12.36 7.49 6.44
N VAL A 79 11.62 6.39 6.64
CA VAL A 79 10.18 6.35 6.45
C VAL A 79 9.48 7.32 7.40
N GLU A 80 9.79 7.25 8.69
CA GLU A 80 9.17 8.08 9.71
C GLU A 80 9.43 9.57 9.47
N ARG A 81 10.63 9.91 9.05
CA ARG A 81 11.01 11.30 8.80
C ARG A 81 10.32 11.85 7.56
N THR A 82 10.30 11.09 6.46
CA THR A 82 9.77 11.57 5.18
C THR A 82 8.25 11.56 5.14
N LEU A 83 7.62 10.59 5.79
CA LEU A 83 6.17 10.39 5.77
C LEU A 83 5.50 10.79 7.08
N SER A 84 6.12 11.71 7.81
CA SER A 84 5.56 12.22 9.07
C SER A 84 4.14 12.77 8.86
N GLY A 85 3.24 12.44 9.77
CA GLY A 85 1.84 12.86 9.68
C GLY A 85 0.95 12.00 8.80
N ARG A 86 1.50 10.97 8.16
CA ARG A 86 0.74 10.04 7.33
C ARG A 86 0.52 8.72 8.07
N THR A 87 -0.54 8.01 7.67
CA THR A 87 -0.77 6.64 8.13
C THR A 87 0.14 5.71 7.33
N VAL A 88 1.06 5.06 7.98
CA VAL A 88 2.07 4.21 7.34
C VAL A 88 2.04 2.83 7.93
N VAL A 89 2.09 1.83 7.07
CA VAL A 89 2.29 0.43 7.44
C VAL A 89 3.68 0.01 6.97
N LEU A 90 4.50 -0.49 7.88
CA LEU A 90 5.84 -0.98 7.58
C LEU A 90 5.76 -2.48 7.30
N VAL A 91 6.19 -2.89 6.11
CA VAL A 91 6.28 -4.31 5.75
C VAL A 91 7.77 -4.67 5.71
N PRO A 92 8.22 -5.55 6.61
CA PRO A 92 9.64 -5.87 6.66
C PRO A 92 10.10 -6.70 5.47
N GLU A 93 11.38 -6.60 5.15
CA GLU A 93 12.03 -7.53 4.23
C GLU A 93 11.89 -8.94 4.80
N ASP A 94 11.41 -9.90 4.01
CA ASP A 94 11.04 -11.22 4.50
C ASP A 94 11.24 -12.25 3.40
N ASP A 95 12.12 -13.21 3.64
CA ASP A 95 12.45 -14.26 2.68
C ASP A 95 11.25 -15.17 2.37
N ALA A 96 10.24 -15.18 3.24
CA ALA A 96 9.03 -15.97 3.00
C ALA A 96 8.28 -15.53 1.73
N ILE A 97 8.39 -14.23 1.37
CA ILE A 97 7.72 -13.71 0.19
C ILE A 97 8.32 -14.29 -1.10
N PRO A 98 9.62 -14.10 -1.39
CA PRO A 98 10.20 -14.70 -2.59
C PRO A 98 10.19 -16.23 -2.56
N SER A 99 10.25 -16.86 -1.37
CA SER A 99 10.16 -18.31 -1.25
C SER A 99 8.81 -18.84 -1.67
N ALA A 100 7.73 -18.16 -1.29
CA ALA A 100 6.38 -18.53 -1.71
C ALA A 100 6.22 -18.37 -3.23
N ASP A 101 6.76 -17.31 -3.78
CA ASP A 101 6.71 -17.06 -5.22
C ASP A 101 7.43 -18.18 -6.00
N ARG A 102 8.63 -18.59 -5.55
CA ARG A 102 9.37 -19.68 -6.17
C ARG A 102 8.62 -21.01 -6.09
N ALA A 103 7.80 -21.19 -5.07
CA ALA A 103 7.00 -22.40 -4.88
C ALA A 103 5.63 -22.30 -5.56
N ASP A 104 5.37 -21.24 -6.31
CA ASP A 104 4.09 -20.97 -6.97
C ASP A 104 2.92 -21.00 -5.97
N SER A 105 3.13 -20.40 -4.82
CA SER A 105 2.18 -20.37 -3.71
C SER A 105 1.98 -18.93 -3.24
N ALA A 106 0.78 -18.61 -2.76
CA ALA A 106 0.53 -17.31 -2.15
C ALA A 106 1.23 -17.24 -0.79
N PRO A 107 1.86 -16.09 -0.44
CA PRO A 107 2.50 -15.96 0.86
C PRO A 107 1.56 -16.22 2.04
N LEU A 108 0.31 -15.83 1.95
CA LEU A 108 -0.69 -16.08 3.00
C LEU A 108 -0.89 -17.58 3.25
N ASP A 109 -0.84 -18.39 2.20
CA ASP A 109 -1.01 -19.85 2.31
C ASP A 109 0.27 -20.53 2.76
N ALA A 110 1.43 -20.08 2.22
CA ALA A 110 2.72 -20.72 2.48
C ALA A 110 3.29 -20.37 3.86
N SER A 111 3.11 -19.12 4.30
CA SER A 111 3.74 -18.60 5.52
C SER A 111 2.83 -17.58 6.20
N PRO A 112 1.66 -18.00 6.70
CA PRO A 112 0.67 -17.08 7.26
C PRO A 112 1.16 -16.29 8.47
N ASP A 113 2.17 -16.78 9.17
CA ASP A 113 2.70 -16.14 10.39
C ASP A 113 4.01 -15.37 10.14
N SER A 114 4.46 -15.25 8.89
CA SER A 114 5.69 -14.49 8.63
C SER A 114 5.48 -13.01 8.90
N PRO A 115 6.54 -12.28 9.28
CA PRO A 115 6.41 -10.84 9.62
C PRO A 115 5.77 -10.00 8.51
N ALA A 116 6.13 -10.23 7.25
CA ALA A 116 5.55 -9.48 6.14
C ALA A 116 4.07 -9.80 5.96
N VAL A 117 3.69 -11.08 6.06
CA VAL A 117 2.29 -11.49 5.92
C VAL A 117 1.44 -10.93 7.06
N LEU A 118 1.97 -10.91 8.28
CA LEU A 118 1.27 -10.30 9.42
C LEU A 118 1.05 -8.81 9.22
N ALA A 119 2.06 -8.10 8.70
CA ALA A 119 1.93 -6.67 8.39
C ALA A 119 0.86 -6.42 7.32
N LEU A 120 0.84 -7.23 6.27
CA LEU A 120 -0.16 -7.11 5.20
C LEU A 120 -1.57 -7.47 5.69
N SER A 121 -1.68 -8.43 6.59
CA SER A 121 -2.97 -8.77 7.22
C SER A 121 -3.49 -7.61 8.07
N GLY A 122 -2.59 -6.92 8.77
CA GLY A 122 -2.93 -5.70 9.51
C GLY A 122 -3.41 -4.58 8.59
N LEU A 123 -2.78 -4.42 7.44
CA LEU A 123 -3.22 -3.48 6.41
C LEU A 123 -4.65 -3.81 5.94
N ALA A 124 -4.90 -5.07 5.63
CA ALA A 124 -6.23 -5.50 5.20
C ALA A 124 -7.29 -5.17 6.24
N SER A 125 -7.01 -5.45 7.51
CA SER A 125 -7.93 -5.14 8.62
C SER A 125 -8.21 -3.64 8.72
N LEU A 126 -7.18 -2.81 8.53
CA LEU A 126 -7.31 -1.36 8.56
C LEU A 126 -8.23 -0.86 7.45
N LEU A 127 -8.12 -1.43 6.26
CA LEU A 127 -8.92 -1.02 5.11
C LEU A 127 -10.39 -1.42 5.23
N VAL A 128 -10.68 -2.60 5.78
CA VAL A 128 -12.06 -3.10 5.85
C VAL A 128 -12.82 -2.59 7.07
N SER A 129 -12.13 -2.01 8.05
CA SER A 129 -12.77 -1.50 9.27
C SER A 129 -13.40 -0.11 9.09
N HIS A 130 -13.33 0.43 7.89
CA HIS A 130 -13.91 1.75 7.58
C HIS A 130 -15.22 1.64 6.81
#